data_d1bf62c4be0048fb127287e0edcdada8
#
_entry.id   d1bf62c4be0048fb127287e0edcdada8
#
_cell.length_a   1.000
_cell.length_b   1.000
_cell.length_c   1.000
_cell.angle_alpha   90.00
_cell.angle_beta   90.00
_cell.angle_gamma   90.00
#
_symmetry.space_group_name_H-M   'P 1'
#
loop_
_entity.id
_entity.type
_entity.pdbx_description
1 polymer ?
#
loop_
_entity_poly.entity_id
_entity_poly.type
_entity_poly.pdbx_seq_one_letter_code
_entity_poly.pdbx_strand_id
1 'polypeptide(L)'
;MASRIIKHFGVTEPHIIRAALLHDSVEDVPGRLAYGLMVPDEEIDDLKHRPAALQTIADMFGEDTAELVANVTNPEFDRSGDTQVQYREHVVELMHEHPEARVIKLSDFIDNCKGLNHNERPLAAIQRLARKYYPLIETMREFALAEDTPIPEQGKAYINESLDVAGERCEYYISLS
;
A
#
# COMPACT_ATOMS: atom_id res chain seq x y z
N MET A 1 -4.44 -3.75 8.59
CA MET A 1 -3.08 -3.85 8.05
C MET A 1 -2.01 -4.13 9.13
N ALA A 2 -1.63 -3.24 10.05
CA ALA A 2 -0.57 -3.45 11.06
C ALA A 2 -0.75 -4.73 11.90
N SER A 3 -1.98 -5.08 12.32
CA SER A 3 -2.25 -6.34 13.04
C SER A 3 -1.88 -7.59 12.23
N ARG A 4 -2.01 -7.56 10.90
CA ARG A 4 -1.59 -8.66 10.02
C ARG A 4 -0.07 -8.75 9.98
N ILE A 5 0.62 -7.63 9.84
CA ILE A 5 2.08 -7.58 9.82
C ILE A 5 2.63 -8.22 11.08
N ILE A 6 2.11 -7.86 12.26
CA ILE A 6 2.56 -8.44 13.54
C ILE A 6 2.21 -9.92 13.65
N LYS A 7 0.93 -10.28 13.46
CA LYS A 7 0.40 -11.60 13.82
C LYS A 7 0.67 -12.66 12.77
N HIS A 8 0.67 -12.28 11.50
CA HIS A 8 0.74 -13.23 10.39
C HIS A 8 2.04 -13.14 9.60
N PHE A 9 2.61 -11.94 9.43
CA PHE A 9 3.92 -11.83 8.81
C PHE A 9 5.06 -12.07 9.79
N GLY A 10 4.81 -11.92 11.11
CA GLY A 10 5.83 -12.10 12.14
C GLY A 10 6.86 -10.97 12.22
N VAL A 11 6.52 -9.80 11.65
CA VAL A 11 7.39 -8.60 11.63
C VAL A 11 6.98 -7.70 12.79
N THR A 12 7.96 -7.31 13.61
CA THR A 12 7.73 -6.55 14.85
C THR A 12 8.55 -5.27 14.96
N GLU A 13 9.33 -4.94 13.94
CA GLU A 13 10.17 -3.74 13.87
C GLU A 13 9.31 -2.49 14.00
N PRO A 14 9.57 -1.64 15.04
CA PRO A 14 8.66 -0.53 15.37
C PRO A 14 8.48 0.48 14.23
N HIS A 15 9.53 0.76 13.45
CA HIS A 15 9.45 1.71 12.32
C HIS A 15 8.55 1.17 11.21
N ILE A 16 8.61 -0.12 10.88
CA ILE A 16 7.74 -0.76 9.89
C ILE A 16 6.26 -0.72 10.35
N ILE A 17 6.02 -1.01 11.63
CA ILE A 17 4.64 -0.97 12.18
C ILE A 17 4.08 0.46 12.18
N ARG A 18 4.90 1.45 12.56
CA ARG A 18 4.48 2.87 12.51
C ARG A 18 4.19 3.31 11.08
N ALA A 19 5.09 3.00 10.14
CA ALA A 19 4.88 3.30 8.73
C ALA A 19 3.63 2.61 8.17
N ALA A 20 3.35 1.36 8.56
CA ALA A 20 2.13 0.66 8.18
C ALA A 20 0.85 1.32 8.70
N LEU A 21 0.89 1.98 9.86
CA LEU A 21 -0.25 2.73 10.40
C LEU A 21 -0.44 4.08 9.70
N LEU A 22 0.63 4.64 9.14
CA LEU A 22 0.67 5.98 8.55
C LEU A 22 0.66 5.96 7.00
N HIS A 23 0.69 4.79 6.36
CA HIS A 23 0.99 4.60 4.94
C HIS A 23 0.13 5.46 3.99
N ASP A 24 -1.16 5.63 4.27
CA ASP A 24 -2.07 6.45 3.45
C ASP A 24 -2.16 7.91 3.90
N SER A 25 -1.60 8.25 5.07
CA SER A 25 -1.82 9.58 5.67
C SER A 25 -1.22 10.73 4.85
N VAL A 26 -0.11 10.47 4.14
CA VAL A 26 0.54 11.44 3.24
C VAL A 26 -0.18 11.54 1.89
N GLU A 27 -0.95 10.52 1.50
CA GLU A 27 -1.81 10.56 0.31
C GLU A 27 -3.14 11.25 0.59
N ASP A 28 -3.79 10.87 1.69
CA ASP A 28 -5.19 11.23 1.97
C ASP A 28 -5.33 12.57 2.67
N VAL A 29 -4.43 12.91 3.62
CA VAL A 29 -4.59 14.08 4.49
C VAL A 29 -3.27 14.81 4.78
N PRO A 30 -2.40 15.05 3.77
CA PRO A 30 -1.08 15.63 4.00
C PRO A 30 -1.13 17.00 4.68
N GLY A 31 -2.09 17.84 4.32
CA GLY A 31 -2.27 19.15 4.97
C GLY A 31 -2.66 19.05 6.43
N ARG A 32 -3.55 18.12 6.77
CA ARG A 32 -3.95 17.87 8.16
C ARG A 32 -2.78 17.33 8.99
N LEU A 33 -1.97 16.47 8.41
CA LEU A 33 -0.80 15.93 9.07
C LEU A 33 0.27 17.00 9.30
N ALA A 34 0.50 17.88 8.32
CA ALA A 34 1.49 18.94 8.40
C ALA A 34 1.10 20.09 9.36
N TYR A 35 -0.18 20.49 9.35
CA TYR A 35 -0.61 21.75 10.01
C TYR A 35 -1.78 21.57 10.98
N GLY A 36 -2.25 20.36 11.20
CA GLY A 36 -3.34 20.08 12.12
C GLY A 36 -4.63 20.80 11.71
N LEU A 37 -5.30 21.41 12.69
CA LEU A 37 -6.57 22.14 12.46
C LEU A 37 -6.38 23.52 11.80
N MET A 38 -5.15 23.96 11.57
CA MET A 38 -4.87 25.24 10.91
C MET A 38 -4.97 25.19 9.39
N VAL A 39 -4.98 23.98 8.79
CA VAL A 39 -5.15 23.84 7.34
C VAL A 39 -6.62 24.04 6.95
N PRO A 40 -6.94 24.83 5.92
CA PRO A 40 -8.29 24.92 5.36
C PRO A 40 -8.78 23.54 4.87
N ASP A 41 -10.10 23.29 4.97
CA ASP A 41 -10.67 21.98 4.58
C ASP A 41 -10.44 21.63 3.10
N GLU A 42 -10.42 22.64 2.23
CA GLU A 42 -10.13 22.50 0.78
C GLU A 42 -8.65 22.18 0.46
N GLU A 43 -7.75 22.28 1.44
CA GLU A 43 -6.31 22.01 1.27
C GLU A 43 -5.85 20.78 2.04
N ILE A 44 -6.75 20.02 2.67
CA ILE A 44 -6.37 18.86 3.50
C ILE A 44 -5.62 17.81 2.68
N ASP A 45 -6.07 17.55 1.46
CA ASP A 45 -5.51 16.57 0.51
C ASP A 45 -4.58 17.18 -0.55
N ASP A 46 -4.22 18.46 -0.43
CA ASP A 46 -3.34 19.12 -1.39
C ASP A 46 -1.91 18.54 -1.29
N LEU A 47 -1.46 17.97 -2.42
CA LEU A 47 -0.17 17.29 -2.56
C LEU A 47 1.03 18.19 -2.24
N LYS A 48 0.88 19.53 -2.35
CA LYS A 48 1.93 20.50 -1.96
C LYS A 48 2.36 20.34 -0.49
N HIS A 49 1.51 19.75 0.36
CA HIS A 49 1.78 19.56 1.79
C HIS A 49 2.53 18.26 2.10
N ARG A 50 2.73 17.36 1.15
CA ARG A 50 3.43 16.09 1.36
C ARG A 50 4.82 16.24 2.01
N PRO A 51 5.69 17.16 1.57
CA PRO A 51 7.00 17.32 2.21
C PRO A 51 6.92 17.71 3.70
N ALA A 52 6.00 18.62 4.04
CA ALA A 52 5.80 19.04 5.43
C ALA A 52 5.14 17.92 6.28
N ALA A 53 4.27 17.12 5.67
CA ALA A 53 3.68 15.95 6.31
C ALA A 53 4.74 14.89 6.63
N LEU A 54 5.64 14.58 5.70
CA LEU A 54 6.76 13.65 5.91
C LEU A 54 7.72 14.17 6.98
N GLN A 55 8.02 15.48 7.00
CA GLN A 55 8.83 16.07 8.07
C GLN A 55 8.15 15.92 9.43
N THR A 56 6.84 16.11 9.51
CA THR A 56 6.08 15.87 10.76
C THR A 56 6.18 14.41 11.22
N ILE A 57 6.12 13.46 10.28
CA ILE A 57 6.32 12.04 10.61
C ILE A 57 7.75 11.80 11.12
N ALA A 58 8.76 12.38 10.47
CA ALA A 58 10.15 12.25 10.90
C ALA A 58 10.37 12.80 12.32
N ASP A 59 9.85 13.97 12.61
CA ASP A 59 9.96 14.63 13.93
C ASP A 59 9.25 13.82 15.03
N MET A 60 8.11 13.19 14.73
CA MET A 60 7.31 12.47 15.73
C MET A 60 7.69 10.99 15.88
N PHE A 61 8.08 10.33 14.80
CA PHE A 61 8.22 8.87 14.73
C PHE A 61 9.59 8.40 14.25
N GLY A 62 10.47 9.31 13.83
CA GLY A 62 11.82 9.05 13.34
C GLY A 62 11.92 8.98 11.80
N GLU A 63 13.13 9.30 11.32
CA GLU A 63 13.45 9.34 9.88
C GLU A 63 13.15 8.00 9.18
N ASP A 64 13.51 6.86 9.79
CA ASP A 64 13.26 5.53 9.23
C ASP A 64 11.76 5.29 8.96
N THR A 65 10.88 5.79 9.85
CA THR A 65 9.43 5.70 9.66
C THR A 65 8.97 6.59 8.50
N ALA A 66 9.49 7.83 8.44
CA ALA A 66 9.13 8.79 7.39
C ALA A 66 9.58 8.32 6.00
N GLU A 67 10.79 7.77 5.91
CA GLU A 67 11.33 7.20 4.68
C GLU A 67 10.46 6.05 4.16
N LEU A 68 10.07 5.10 5.04
CA LEU A 68 9.18 4.02 4.65
C LEU A 68 7.80 4.51 4.20
N VAL A 69 7.23 5.53 4.87
CA VAL A 69 5.97 6.13 4.44
C VAL A 69 6.14 6.79 3.08
N ALA A 70 7.24 7.54 2.85
CA ALA A 70 7.53 8.15 1.55
C ALA A 70 7.62 7.10 0.44
N ASN A 71 8.33 5.98 0.69
CA ASN A 71 8.52 4.92 -0.27
C ASN A 71 7.20 4.23 -0.67
N VAL A 72 6.23 4.08 0.24
CA VAL A 72 4.94 3.44 -0.07
C VAL A 72 3.88 4.41 -0.59
N THR A 73 4.13 5.73 -0.48
CA THR A 73 3.22 6.78 -0.95
C THR A 73 3.19 6.82 -2.48
N ASN A 74 2.00 6.72 -3.08
CA ASN A 74 1.88 6.82 -4.53
C ASN A 74 2.25 8.23 -5.02
N PRO A 75 3.02 8.35 -6.12
CA PRO A 75 3.29 9.63 -6.75
C PRO A 75 2.02 10.22 -7.37
N GLU A 76 2.10 11.46 -7.82
CA GLU A 76 1.07 12.02 -8.68
C GLU A 76 1.17 11.40 -10.08
N PHE A 77 0.17 10.62 -10.46
CA PHE A 77 0.12 9.99 -11.77
C PHE A 77 -0.35 10.98 -12.85
N ASP A 78 0.29 10.91 -14.01
CA ASP A 78 -0.12 11.69 -15.18
C ASP A 78 -1.49 11.21 -15.69
N ARG A 79 -2.50 12.07 -15.55
CA ARG A 79 -3.88 11.79 -15.98
C ARG A 79 -4.06 11.77 -17.50
N SER A 80 -3.06 12.21 -18.28
CA SER A 80 -3.07 12.09 -19.74
C SER A 80 -2.73 10.69 -20.23
N GLY A 81 -2.11 9.86 -19.37
CA GLY A 81 -1.75 8.47 -19.62
C GLY A 81 -2.65 7.47 -18.90
N ASP A 82 -2.32 6.18 -19.03
CA ASP A 82 -2.99 5.10 -18.28
C ASP A 82 -2.46 5.05 -16.83
N THR A 83 -3.22 5.59 -15.90
CA THR A 83 -2.86 5.63 -14.48
C THR A 83 -2.75 4.24 -13.84
N GLN A 84 -3.39 3.20 -14.41
CA GLN A 84 -3.22 1.83 -13.92
C GLN A 84 -1.87 1.24 -14.32
N VAL A 85 -1.39 1.57 -15.52
CA VAL A 85 -0.04 1.19 -15.96
C VAL A 85 0.99 1.88 -15.06
N GLN A 86 0.89 3.20 -14.89
CA GLN A 86 1.80 3.97 -14.04
C GLN A 86 1.82 3.45 -12.59
N TYR A 87 0.65 3.09 -12.04
CA TYR A 87 0.57 2.48 -10.72
C TYR A 87 1.31 1.15 -10.65
N ARG A 88 1.16 0.27 -11.65
CA ARG A 88 1.85 -1.02 -11.67
C ARG A 88 3.37 -0.86 -11.78
N GLU A 89 3.83 0.05 -12.63
CA GLU A 89 5.24 0.37 -12.79
C GLU A 89 5.84 0.89 -11.47
N HIS A 90 5.17 1.85 -10.83
CA HIS A 90 5.57 2.36 -9.52
C HIS A 90 5.64 1.26 -8.45
N VAL A 91 4.64 0.37 -8.39
CA VAL A 91 4.63 -0.74 -7.43
C VAL A 91 5.79 -1.69 -7.67
N VAL A 92 6.09 -2.03 -8.93
CA VAL A 92 7.22 -2.91 -9.27
C VAL A 92 8.56 -2.28 -8.87
N GLU A 93 8.75 -1.00 -9.17
CA GLU A 93 9.95 -0.22 -8.80
C GLU A 93 10.13 -0.19 -7.27
N LEU A 94 9.08 0.19 -6.52
CA LEU A 94 9.08 0.18 -5.06
C LEU A 94 9.46 -1.19 -4.50
N MET A 95 8.83 -2.25 -5.00
CA MET A 95 9.07 -3.61 -4.52
C MET A 95 10.51 -4.07 -4.82
N HIS A 96 11.10 -3.57 -5.91
CA HIS A 96 12.49 -3.89 -6.28
C HIS A 96 13.49 -3.15 -5.38
N GLU A 97 13.29 -1.88 -5.14
CA GLU A 97 14.28 -1.00 -4.51
C GLU A 97 14.23 -0.99 -2.97
N HIS A 98 13.05 -1.28 -2.36
CA HIS A 98 12.82 -1.07 -0.94
C HIS A 98 12.31 -2.33 -0.22
N PRO A 99 13.20 -3.26 0.19
CA PRO A 99 12.80 -4.52 0.85
C PRO A 99 11.89 -4.37 2.08
N GLU A 100 12.12 -3.37 2.94
CA GLU A 100 11.28 -3.14 4.11
C GLU A 100 9.90 -2.58 3.74
N ALA A 101 9.81 -1.74 2.70
CA ALA A 101 8.55 -1.22 2.19
C ALA A 101 7.66 -2.33 1.61
N ARG A 102 8.26 -3.45 1.13
CA ARG A 102 7.52 -4.64 0.68
C ARG A 102 6.57 -5.16 1.76
N VAL A 103 6.99 -5.16 3.04
CA VAL A 103 6.16 -5.63 4.17
C VAL A 103 4.83 -4.88 4.23
N ILE A 104 4.91 -3.55 4.09
CA ILE A 104 3.74 -2.66 4.12
C ILE A 104 2.90 -2.88 2.87
N LYS A 105 3.55 -2.85 1.70
CA LYS A 105 2.84 -2.96 0.40
C LYS A 105 2.17 -4.30 0.20
N LEU A 106 2.78 -5.42 0.65
CA LEU A 106 2.17 -6.74 0.63
C LEU A 106 0.92 -6.80 1.52
N SER A 107 0.98 -6.20 2.71
CA SER A 107 -0.18 -6.17 3.60
C SER A 107 -1.31 -5.29 3.07
N ASP A 108 -1.00 -4.11 2.51
CA ASP A 108 -1.96 -3.23 1.85
C ASP A 108 -2.60 -3.92 0.64
N PHE A 109 -1.80 -4.52 -0.22
CA PHE A 109 -2.27 -5.24 -1.41
C PHE A 109 -3.26 -6.36 -1.06
N ILE A 110 -2.95 -7.17 -0.04
CA ILE A 110 -3.83 -8.23 0.44
C ILE A 110 -5.16 -7.64 0.96
N ASP A 111 -5.13 -6.52 1.70
CA ASP A 111 -6.34 -5.85 2.16
C ASP A 111 -7.20 -5.35 1.01
N ASN A 112 -6.58 -4.71 0.04
CA ASN A 112 -7.25 -4.18 -1.14
C ASN A 112 -7.93 -5.28 -1.98
N CYS A 113 -7.25 -6.41 -2.21
CA CYS A 113 -7.80 -7.52 -2.98
C CYS A 113 -8.88 -8.29 -2.20
N LYS A 114 -8.64 -8.59 -0.92
CA LYS A 114 -9.64 -9.28 -0.07
C LYS A 114 -10.84 -8.39 0.25
N GLY A 115 -10.66 -7.08 0.26
CA GLY A 115 -11.69 -6.08 0.54
C GLY A 115 -12.56 -5.66 -0.64
N LEU A 116 -12.34 -6.19 -1.84
CA LEU A 116 -13.08 -5.78 -3.06
C LEU A 116 -14.59 -5.80 -2.89
N ASN A 117 -15.13 -6.73 -2.12
CA ASN A 117 -16.57 -6.91 -1.88
C ASN A 117 -17.08 -6.34 -0.55
N HIS A 118 -16.23 -5.74 0.28
CA HIS A 118 -16.65 -5.24 1.59
C HIS A 118 -17.33 -3.87 1.56
N ASN A 119 -17.28 -3.17 0.44
CA ASN A 119 -17.92 -1.89 0.27
C ASN A 119 -19.10 -2.04 -0.72
N GLU A 120 -20.18 -1.31 -0.50
CA GLU A 120 -21.35 -1.22 -1.40
C GLU A 120 -21.00 -0.50 -2.72
N ARG A 121 -19.87 -0.88 -3.33
CA ARG A 121 -19.42 -0.29 -4.60
C ARG A 121 -20.19 -0.91 -5.76
N PRO A 122 -20.52 -0.14 -6.78
CA PRO A 122 -21.05 -0.67 -8.04
C PRO A 122 -20.11 -1.72 -8.64
N LEU A 123 -20.66 -2.78 -9.24
CA LEU A 123 -19.89 -3.88 -9.83
C LEU A 123 -18.78 -3.38 -10.77
N ALA A 124 -19.07 -2.38 -11.61
CA ALA A 124 -18.08 -1.80 -12.53
C ALA A 124 -16.87 -1.20 -11.80
N ALA A 125 -17.05 -0.62 -10.61
CA ALA A 125 -15.94 -0.11 -9.80
C ALA A 125 -15.12 -1.25 -9.19
N ILE A 126 -15.77 -2.33 -8.73
CA ILE A 126 -15.09 -3.54 -8.23
C ILE A 126 -14.28 -4.19 -9.35
N GLN A 127 -14.86 -4.34 -10.55
CA GLN A 127 -14.17 -4.89 -11.71
C GLN A 127 -12.94 -4.06 -12.12
N ARG A 128 -13.05 -2.73 -12.07
CA ARG A 128 -11.92 -1.84 -12.36
C ARG A 128 -10.78 -2.07 -11.36
N LEU A 129 -11.08 -2.21 -10.07
CA LEU A 129 -10.09 -2.50 -9.03
C LEU A 129 -9.49 -3.90 -9.21
N ALA A 130 -10.31 -4.90 -9.50
CA ALA A 130 -9.82 -6.25 -9.78
C ALA A 130 -8.84 -6.27 -10.97
N ARG A 131 -9.15 -5.57 -12.07
CA ARG A 131 -8.23 -5.41 -13.21
C ARG A 131 -6.97 -4.60 -12.89
N LYS A 132 -7.03 -3.69 -11.92
CA LYS A 132 -5.86 -2.95 -11.42
C LYS A 132 -4.89 -3.87 -10.70
N TYR A 133 -5.41 -4.75 -9.82
CA TYR A 133 -4.60 -5.55 -8.90
C TYR A 133 -4.20 -6.92 -9.47
N TYR A 134 -5.06 -7.57 -10.24
CA TYR A 134 -4.83 -8.93 -10.72
C TYR A 134 -3.46 -9.14 -11.41
N PRO A 135 -2.99 -8.25 -12.30
CA PRO A 135 -1.70 -8.40 -12.95
C PRO A 135 -0.49 -8.34 -12.02
N LEU A 136 -0.68 -7.84 -10.78
CA LEU A 136 0.40 -7.72 -9.78
C LEU A 136 0.51 -8.93 -8.85
N ILE A 137 -0.41 -9.90 -8.90
CA ILE A 137 -0.43 -11.04 -7.96
C ILE A 137 0.91 -11.78 -7.97
N GLU A 138 1.40 -12.16 -9.16
CA GLU A 138 2.67 -12.91 -9.28
C GLU A 138 3.88 -12.05 -8.90
N THR A 139 3.89 -10.78 -9.23
CA THR A 139 4.92 -9.84 -8.77
C THR A 139 4.97 -9.76 -7.24
N MET A 140 3.81 -9.65 -6.59
CA MET A 140 3.73 -9.66 -5.12
C MET A 140 4.24 -10.98 -4.53
N ARG A 141 3.96 -12.11 -5.18
CA ARG A 141 4.45 -13.43 -4.77
C ARG A 141 5.97 -13.51 -4.87
N GLU A 142 6.53 -13.11 -6.00
CA GLU A 142 7.96 -13.10 -6.24
C GLU A 142 8.70 -12.31 -5.16
N PHE A 143 8.29 -11.07 -4.91
CA PHE A 143 8.91 -10.23 -3.90
C PHE A 143 8.65 -10.69 -2.45
N ALA A 144 7.48 -11.29 -2.16
CA ALA A 144 7.24 -11.89 -0.85
C ALA A 144 8.22 -13.02 -0.54
N LEU A 145 8.58 -13.82 -1.55
CA LEU A 145 9.49 -14.96 -1.43
C LEU A 145 10.96 -14.58 -1.55
N ALA A 146 11.28 -13.35 -1.98
CA ALA A 146 12.65 -12.89 -2.14
C ALA A 146 13.44 -13.01 -0.82
N GLU A 147 14.72 -13.35 -0.94
CA GLU A 147 15.60 -13.62 0.21
C GLU A 147 15.80 -12.38 1.09
N ASP A 148 15.86 -11.19 0.45
CA ASP A 148 16.06 -9.90 1.10
C ASP A 148 14.77 -9.28 1.68
N THR A 149 13.60 -9.91 1.50
CA THR A 149 12.35 -9.44 2.12
C THR A 149 12.35 -9.83 3.60
N PRO A 150 12.25 -8.87 4.53
CA PRO A 150 12.41 -9.10 5.96
C PRO A 150 11.16 -9.72 6.59
N ILE A 151 10.69 -10.84 6.04
CA ILE A 151 9.52 -11.61 6.50
C ILE A 151 9.97 -13.05 6.76
N PRO A 152 9.73 -13.61 7.95
CA PRO A 152 10.01 -15.01 8.24
C PRO A 152 9.25 -15.98 7.33
N GLU A 153 9.77 -17.20 7.15
CA GLU A 153 9.17 -18.22 6.28
C GLU A 153 7.69 -18.50 6.57
N GLN A 154 7.30 -18.50 7.84
CA GLN A 154 5.88 -18.66 8.20
C GLN A 154 5.01 -17.50 7.67
N GLY A 155 5.55 -16.27 7.69
CA GLY A 155 4.89 -15.09 7.13
C GLY A 155 4.80 -15.15 5.61
N LYS A 156 5.88 -15.60 4.95
CA LYS A 156 5.90 -15.81 3.50
C LYS A 156 4.85 -16.85 3.06
N ALA A 157 4.73 -17.96 3.81
CA ALA A 157 3.69 -18.97 3.56
C ALA A 157 2.27 -18.37 3.67
N TYR A 158 1.99 -17.61 4.73
CA TYR A 158 0.70 -16.92 4.89
C TYR A 158 0.40 -15.94 3.76
N ILE A 159 1.42 -15.17 3.30
CA ILE A 159 1.26 -14.24 2.18
C ILE A 159 0.92 -15.00 0.91
N ASN A 160 1.63 -16.10 0.62
CA ASN A 160 1.39 -16.92 -0.55
C ASN A 160 -0.06 -17.43 -0.62
N GLU A 161 -0.57 -18.03 0.47
CA GLU A 161 -1.97 -18.46 0.58
C GLU A 161 -2.95 -17.27 0.43
N SER A 162 -2.59 -16.09 0.97
CA SER A 162 -3.42 -14.89 0.86
C SER A 162 -3.47 -14.34 -0.55
N LEU A 163 -2.39 -14.48 -1.32
CA LEU A 163 -2.34 -14.09 -2.73
C LEU A 163 -3.13 -15.05 -3.63
N ASP A 164 -3.20 -16.35 -3.30
CA ASP A 164 -4.07 -17.29 -4.00
C ASP A 164 -5.54 -16.85 -3.87
N VAL A 165 -5.99 -16.58 -2.64
CA VAL A 165 -7.36 -16.07 -2.39
C VAL A 165 -7.61 -14.71 -3.07
N ALA A 166 -6.60 -13.84 -3.11
CA ALA A 166 -6.69 -12.54 -3.78
C ALA A 166 -6.85 -12.71 -5.30
N GLY A 167 -6.07 -13.62 -5.91
CA GLY A 167 -6.14 -13.95 -7.32
C GLY A 167 -7.51 -14.50 -7.72
N GLU A 168 -7.98 -15.53 -7.03
CA GLU A 168 -9.31 -16.13 -7.25
C GLU A 168 -10.43 -15.09 -7.16
N ARG A 169 -10.35 -14.18 -6.18
CA ARG A 169 -11.33 -13.10 -6.02
C ARG A 169 -11.28 -12.09 -7.17
N CYS A 170 -10.10 -11.68 -7.59
CA CYS A 170 -9.95 -10.78 -8.74
C CYS A 170 -10.49 -11.42 -10.01
N GLU A 171 -10.13 -12.68 -10.31
CA GLU A 171 -10.63 -13.45 -11.46
C GLU A 171 -12.16 -13.54 -11.45
N TYR A 172 -12.75 -13.87 -10.30
CA TYR A 172 -14.19 -13.94 -10.15
C TYR A 172 -14.86 -12.62 -10.58
N TYR A 173 -14.41 -11.47 -10.05
CA TYR A 173 -15.02 -10.19 -10.41
C TYR A 173 -14.75 -9.77 -11.86
N ILE A 174 -13.59 -10.11 -12.41
CA ILE A 174 -13.27 -9.83 -13.83
C ILE A 174 -14.18 -10.64 -14.76
N SER A 175 -14.56 -11.87 -14.37
CA SER A 175 -15.38 -12.77 -15.18
C SER A 175 -16.89 -12.45 -15.18
N LEU A 176 -17.37 -11.64 -14.22
CA LEU A 176 -18.78 -11.26 -14.16
C LEU A 176 -19.13 -10.35 -15.35
N SER A 177 -20.18 -10.71 -16.07
CA SER A 177 -20.70 -10.01 -17.28
C SER A 177 -21.58 -8.82 -16.91
#